data_94dc3ab0cb3ff75d7319c63f269b7370
#
_entry.id   94dc3ab0cb3ff75d7319c63f269b7370
#
_cell.length_a   1.000
_cell.length_b   1.000
_cell.length_c   1.000
_cell.angle_alpha   90.00
_cell.angle_beta   90.00
_cell.angle_gamma   90.00
#
_symmetry.space_group_name_H-M   'P 1'
#
loop_
_entity.id
_entity.type
_entity.pdbx_description
1 polymer ?
#
loop_
_entity_poly.entity_id
_entity_poly.type
_entity_poly.pdbx_seq_one_letter_code
_entity_poly.pdbx_strand_id
1 'polypeptide(L)'
;MIRPALACLALTLPAAALEESPPLSGPEFAARVTGKTIYFEQHGFAYGAETYKPDGRVIWRFSGEECRFGQWYPQGDAICFVYEYAPTEPQCWHFFDQPDGLVGRALGADPADDLVGRRESPAPLICDRPYFGA
;
A
#
# COMPACT_ATOMS: atom_id res chain seq x y z
N MET A 1 0.27 7.17 -68.49
CA MET A 1 -0.55 7.37 -67.28
C MET A 1 0.32 6.99 -66.09
N ILE A 2 0.77 7.96 -65.33
CA ILE A 2 1.58 7.76 -64.10
C ILE A 2 0.61 7.81 -62.94
N ARG A 3 0.48 6.70 -62.21
CA ARG A 3 -0.29 6.65 -60.96
C ARG A 3 0.62 7.11 -59.80
N PRO A 4 0.25 8.11 -59.01
CA PRO A 4 1.03 8.40 -57.83
C PRO A 4 0.74 7.35 -56.75
N ALA A 5 1.81 6.70 -56.27
CA ALA A 5 1.77 5.86 -55.10
C ALA A 5 1.65 6.77 -53.85
N LEU A 6 0.52 6.70 -53.17
CA LEU A 6 0.39 7.31 -51.84
C LEU A 6 1.23 6.46 -50.86
N ALA A 7 2.35 7.01 -50.44
CA ALA A 7 3.08 6.47 -49.30
C ALA A 7 2.34 6.88 -48.01
N CYS A 8 1.66 5.93 -47.40
CA CYS A 8 1.15 6.09 -46.04
C CYS A 8 2.33 6.10 -45.04
N LEU A 9 2.70 7.30 -44.56
CA LEU A 9 3.61 7.43 -43.45
C LEU A 9 2.85 6.98 -42.19
N ALA A 10 3.14 5.77 -41.73
CA ALA A 10 2.69 5.32 -40.45
C ALA A 10 3.48 6.07 -39.34
N LEU A 11 2.85 7.05 -38.70
CA LEU A 11 3.36 7.70 -37.51
C LEU A 11 3.31 6.68 -36.36
N THR A 12 4.41 6.01 -36.11
CA THR A 12 4.57 5.24 -34.87
C THR A 12 4.81 6.24 -33.73
N LEU A 13 3.76 6.49 -32.95
CA LEU A 13 3.92 7.19 -31.67
C LEU A 13 4.78 6.30 -30.75
N PRO A 14 5.87 6.84 -30.14
CA PRO A 14 6.59 6.09 -29.11
C PRO A 14 5.61 5.78 -27.98
N ALA A 15 5.53 4.51 -27.57
CA ALA A 15 4.80 4.15 -26.37
C ALA A 15 5.40 4.97 -25.22
N ALA A 16 4.64 5.92 -24.67
CA ALA A 16 5.04 6.63 -23.48
C ALA A 16 5.23 5.58 -22.38
N ALA A 17 6.46 5.42 -21.88
CA ALA A 17 6.70 4.62 -20.70
C ALA A 17 5.80 5.18 -19.58
N LEU A 18 4.91 4.33 -19.03
CA LEU A 18 4.13 4.67 -17.86
C LEU A 18 5.14 4.87 -16.72
N GLU A 19 5.45 6.13 -16.42
CA GLU A 19 6.21 6.44 -15.23
C GLU A 19 5.38 6.02 -14.03
N GLU A 20 5.96 5.20 -13.15
CA GLU A 20 5.32 4.89 -11.89
C GLU A 20 5.09 6.18 -11.13
N SER A 21 3.87 6.35 -10.59
CA SER A 21 3.57 7.45 -9.69
C SER A 21 4.52 7.39 -8.49
N PRO A 22 4.99 8.54 -7.97
CA PRO A 22 5.80 8.53 -6.77
C PRO A 22 5.00 7.93 -5.60
N PRO A 23 5.69 7.30 -4.62
CA PRO A 23 5.02 6.81 -3.43
C PRO A 23 4.38 7.95 -2.64
N LEU A 24 3.33 7.62 -1.89
CA LEU A 24 2.67 8.58 -1.02
C LEU A 24 3.63 9.11 0.03
N SER A 25 3.62 10.43 0.23
CA SER A 25 4.31 11.06 1.36
C SER A 25 3.64 10.69 2.69
N GLY A 26 4.29 10.98 3.82
CA GLY A 26 3.69 10.80 5.14
C GLY A 26 2.33 11.46 5.29
N PRO A 27 2.18 12.78 4.98
CA PRO A 27 0.88 13.45 5.03
C PRO A 27 -0.18 12.88 4.07
N GLU A 28 0.23 12.50 2.85
CA GLU A 28 -0.68 11.88 1.88
C GLU A 28 -1.14 10.50 2.36
N PHE A 29 -0.22 9.69 2.90
CA PHE A 29 -0.56 8.40 3.49
C PHE A 29 -1.52 8.56 4.68
N ALA A 30 -1.25 9.48 5.60
CA ALA A 30 -2.13 9.77 6.72
C ALA A 30 -3.55 10.12 6.26
N ALA A 31 -3.68 11.01 5.29
CA ALA A 31 -4.97 11.41 4.74
C ALA A 31 -5.71 10.23 4.08
N ARG A 32 -4.96 9.31 3.48
CA ARG A 32 -5.52 8.16 2.76
C ARG A 32 -6.04 7.06 3.69
N VAL A 33 -5.38 6.81 4.82
CA VAL A 33 -5.63 5.61 5.63
C VAL A 33 -6.26 5.87 7.00
N THR A 34 -6.09 7.06 7.59
CA THR A 34 -6.53 7.32 8.97
C THR A 34 -8.04 7.11 9.13
N GLY A 35 -8.41 6.37 10.16
CA GLY A 35 -9.79 6.03 10.47
C GLY A 35 -10.33 4.85 9.67
N LYS A 36 -9.49 4.15 8.92
CA LYS A 36 -9.89 3.02 8.10
C LYS A 36 -9.20 1.75 8.53
N THR A 37 -9.85 0.64 8.26
CA THR A 37 -9.24 -0.69 8.21
C THR A 37 -9.15 -1.11 6.76
N ILE A 38 -7.95 -1.46 6.30
CA ILE A 38 -7.69 -1.89 4.93
C ILE A 38 -7.34 -3.37 4.94
N TYR A 39 -8.04 -4.12 4.10
CA TYR A 39 -7.86 -5.57 3.95
C TYR A 39 -7.00 -5.83 2.72
N PHE A 40 -5.82 -6.38 2.96
CA PHE A 40 -4.82 -6.61 1.92
C PHE A 40 -4.81 -8.04 1.43
N GLU A 41 -4.61 -8.17 0.13
CA GLU A 41 -4.29 -9.44 -0.54
C GLU A 41 -2.85 -9.42 -1.02
N GLN A 42 -2.27 -10.61 -1.12
CA GLN A 42 -1.00 -10.84 -1.78
C GLN A 42 -1.18 -12.05 -2.70
N HIS A 43 -0.74 -11.94 -3.94
CA HIS A 43 -0.89 -13.01 -4.95
C HIS A 43 -2.35 -13.48 -5.12
N GLY A 44 -3.32 -12.57 -4.92
CA GLY A 44 -4.75 -12.88 -5.01
C GLY A 44 -5.36 -13.57 -3.80
N PHE A 45 -4.60 -13.76 -2.71
CA PHE A 45 -5.07 -14.39 -1.48
C PHE A 45 -5.07 -13.41 -0.31
N ALA A 46 -6.00 -13.62 0.62
CA ALA A 46 -6.05 -12.84 1.84
C ALA A 46 -4.71 -12.92 2.59
N TYR A 47 -4.12 -11.76 2.86
CA TYR A 47 -2.83 -11.64 3.55
C TYR A 47 -3.00 -11.15 4.98
N GLY A 48 -3.70 -10.05 5.16
CA GLY A 48 -3.92 -9.44 6.46
C GLY A 48 -4.72 -8.17 6.35
N ALA A 49 -4.95 -7.53 7.48
CA ALA A 49 -5.65 -6.26 7.55
C ALA A 49 -4.99 -5.32 8.56
N GLU A 50 -5.07 -4.03 8.29
CA GLU A 50 -4.54 -3.00 9.18
C GLU A 50 -5.58 -1.94 9.47
N THR A 51 -5.79 -1.67 10.75
CA THR A 51 -6.55 -0.53 11.25
C THR A 51 -5.59 0.62 11.50
N TYR A 52 -5.88 1.77 10.88
CA TYR A 52 -5.08 2.98 11.04
C TYR A 52 -5.82 3.96 11.96
N LYS A 53 -5.32 4.11 13.17
CA LYS A 53 -5.88 5.02 14.16
C LYS A 53 -5.34 6.44 13.99
N PRO A 54 -6.02 7.47 14.54
CA PRO A 54 -5.41 8.79 14.69
C PRO A 54 -4.05 8.69 15.39
N ASP A 55 -3.18 9.67 15.17
CA ASP A 55 -1.84 9.76 15.78
C ASP A 55 -0.81 8.67 15.38
N GLY A 56 -1.06 7.95 14.29
CA GLY A 56 -0.10 6.98 13.75
C GLY A 56 -0.13 5.60 14.40
N ARG A 57 -1.05 5.34 15.34
CA ARG A 57 -1.21 4.00 15.90
C ARG A 57 -1.85 3.07 14.89
N VAL A 58 -1.43 1.81 14.89
CA VAL A 58 -1.93 0.78 13.99
C VAL A 58 -2.23 -0.51 14.73
N ILE A 59 -3.17 -1.27 14.16
CA ILE A 59 -3.46 -2.64 14.57
C ILE A 59 -3.34 -3.49 13.32
N TRP A 60 -2.37 -4.39 13.30
CA TRP A 60 -2.17 -5.34 12.22
C TRP A 60 -2.64 -6.73 12.61
N ARG A 61 -3.23 -7.45 11.68
CA ARG A 61 -3.54 -8.87 11.85
C ARG A 61 -3.29 -9.61 10.54
N PHE A 62 -2.39 -10.59 10.58
CA PHE A 62 -2.31 -11.56 9.50
C PHE A 62 -3.59 -12.38 9.43
N SER A 63 -3.97 -12.81 8.24
CA SER A 63 -5.17 -13.62 8.03
C SER A 63 -5.15 -14.87 8.93
N GLY A 64 -6.18 -15.03 9.78
CA GLY A 64 -6.28 -16.14 10.72
C GLY A 64 -5.44 -16.04 11.98
N GLU A 65 -4.72 -14.95 12.22
CA GLU A 65 -3.88 -14.75 13.39
C GLU A 65 -4.42 -13.68 14.35
N GLU A 66 -3.75 -13.49 15.48
CA GLU A 66 -4.08 -12.47 16.48
C GLU A 66 -3.62 -11.08 16.03
N CYS A 67 -4.23 -10.05 16.63
CA CYS A 67 -3.84 -8.66 16.43
C CYS A 67 -2.43 -8.38 16.95
N ARG A 68 -1.74 -7.51 16.24
CA ARG A 68 -0.42 -6.96 16.61
C ARG A 68 -0.53 -5.45 16.64
N PHE A 69 -0.05 -4.83 17.71
CA PHE A 69 -0.18 -3.39 17.94
C PHE A 69 1.12 -2.69 17.65
N GLY A 70 1.03 -1.53 17.03
CA GLY A 70 2.20 -0.77 16.66
C GLY A 70 1.91 0.68 16.30
N GLN A 71 2.88 1.27 15.66
CA GLN A 71 2.84 2.66 15.19
C GLN A 71 3.51 2.74 13.82
N TRP A 72 3.10 3.73 13.03
CA TRP A 72 3.78 4.06 11.80
C TRP A 72 4.38 5.47 11.88
N TYR A 73 5.43 5.70 11.12
CA TYR A 73 6.06 7.01 10.95
C TYR A 73 6.65 7.12 9.54
N PRO A 74 6.70 8.34 8.97
CA PRO A 74 7.35 8.54 7.68
C PRO A 74 8.86 8.58 7.85
N GLN A 75 9.57 8.03 6.86
CA GLN A 75 11.02 8.15 6.75
C GLN A 75 11.37 8.38 5.28
N GLY A 76 11.67 9.63 4.91
CA GLY A 76 11.78 9.99 3.51
C GLY A 76 10.46 9.75 2.77
N ASP A 77 10.52 9.02 1.67
CA ASP A 77 9.36 8.60 0.90
C ASP A 77 8.80 7.24 1.33
N ALA A 78 9.32 6.67 2.40
CA ALA A 78 8.87 5.41 2.97
C ALA A 78 7.95 5.63 4.18
N ILE A 79 7.10 4.66 4.41
CA ILE A 79 6.27 4.54 5.62
C ILE A 79 6.79 3.33 6.39
N CYS A 80 7.21 3.57 7.62
CA CYS A 80 7.80 2.54 8.47
C CYS A 80 6.86 2.17 9.61
N PHE A 81 6.80 0.89 9.93
CA PHE A 81 5.96 0.31 10.97
C PHE A 81 6.80 -0.36 12.03
N VAL A 82 6.48 -0.10 13.28
CA VAL A 82 7.11 -0.74 14.43
C VAL A 82 6.02 -1.37 15.28
N TYR A 83 6.14 -2.66 15.57
CA TYR A 83 5.17 -3.39 16.37
C TYR A 83 5.75 -3.77 17.74
N GLU A 84 4.87 -3.94 18.73
CA GLU A 84 5.26 -4.26 20.12
C GLU A 84 6.11 -5.53 20.23
N TYR A 85 5.88 -6.51 19.37
CA TYR A 85 6.64 -7.77 19.39
C TYR A 85 8.07 -7.64 18.83
N ALA A 86 8.37 -6.56 18.09
CA ALA A 86 9.68 -6.31 17.50
C ALA A 86 9.99 -4.79 17.50
N PRO A 87 10.14 -4.18 18.70
CA PRO A 87 10.17 -2.72 18.83
C PRO A 87 11.42 -2.05 18.25
N THR A 88 12.44 -2.83 17.90
CA THR A 88 13.69 -2.34 17.30
C THR A 88 13.86 -2.72 15.83
N GLU A 89 12.85 -3.31 15.23
CA GLU A 89 12.89 -3.82 13.86
C GLU A 89 11.82 -3.15 12.98
N PRO A 90 12.02 -1.90 12.54
CA PRO A 90 11.08 -1.23 11.67
C PRO A 90 10.96 -1.95 10.33
N GLN A 91 9.73 -2.03 9.84
CA GLN A 91 9.41 -2.55 8.51
C GLN A 91 8.94 -1.38 7.65
N CYS A 92 9.66 -1.07 6.60
CA CYS A 92 9.43 0.10 5.79
C CYS A 92 8.91 -0.26 4.40
N TRP A 93 7.97 0.54 3.91
CA TRP A 93 7.23 0.30 2.70
C TRP A 93 7.11 1.57 1.86
N HIS A 94 6.99 1.41 0.56
CA HIS A 94 6.41 2.43 -0.31
C HIS A 94 4.93 2.13 -0.52
N PHE A 95 4.09 3.16 -0.43
CA PHE A 95 2.67 3.03 -0.72
C PHE A 95 2.27 3.84 -1.94
N PHE A 96 1.38 3.26 -2.73
CA PHE A 96 0.88 3.87 -3.96
C PHE A 96 -0.65 3.84 -3.95
N ASP A 97 -1.28 4.96 -4.28
CA ASP A 97 -2.73 5.02 -4.43
C ASP A 97 -3.09 4.69 -5.88
N GLN A 98 -3.60 3.49 -6.09
CA GLN A 98 -3.96 2.97 -7.41
C GLN A 98 -5.48 2.88 -7.55
N PRO A 99 -6.02 2.85 -8.79
CA PRO A 99 -7.47 2.73 -9.00
C PRO A 99 -8.09 1.52 -8.31
N ASP A 100 -7.36 0.40 -8.20
CA ASP A 100 -7.82 -0.84 -7.58
C ASP A 100 -7.65 -0.88 -6.06
N GLY A 101 -7.07 0.16 -5.48
CA GLY A 101 -6.84 0.27 -4.05
C GLY A 101 -5.43 0.71 -3.68
N LEU A 102 -5.18 0.80 -2.39
CA LEU A 102 -3.86 1.11 -1.86
C LEU A 102 -2.92 -0.06 -2.06
N VAL A 103 -1.76 0.20 -2.65
CA VAL A 103 -0.71 -0.81 -2.88
C VAL A 103 0.46 -0.54 -1.95
N GLY A 104 0.88 -1.56 -1.21
CA GLY A 104 2.08 -1.52 -0.36
C GLY A 104 3.17 -2.41 -0.93
N ARG A 105 4.38 -1.84 -1.07
CA ARG A 105 5.57 -2.55 -1.51
C ARG A 105 6.65 -2.43 -0.46
N ALA A 106 7.10 -3.55 0.09
CA ALA A 106 8.23 -3.55 1.01
C ALA A 106 9.48 -3.02 0.30
N LEU A 107 10.32 -2.26 0.99
CA LEU A 107 11.55 -1.73 0.40
C LEU A 107 12.44 -2.89 -0.07
N GLY A 108 12.86 -2.81 -1.33
CA GLY A 108 13.70 -3.84 -1.95
C GLY A 108 12.96 -5.09 -2.43
N ALA A 109 11.64 -5.16 -2.26
CA ALA A 109 10.84 -6.30 -2.71
C ALA A 109 10.46 -6.18 -4.19
N ASP A 110 10.19 -7.34 -4.80
CA ASP A 110 9.66 -7.41 -6.15
C ASP A 110 8.21 -6.90 -6.19
N PRO A 111 7.80 -6.12 -7.20
CA PRO A 111 6.40 -5.71 -7.37
C PRO A 111 5.40 -6.86 -7.40
N ALA A 112 5.82 -8.07 -7.80
CA ALA A 112 4.98 -9.26 -7.77
C ALA A 112 4.50 -9.63 -6.36
N ASP A 113 5.23 -9.19 -5.33
CA ASP A 113 4.92 -9.43 -3.92
C ASP A 113 4.16 -8.28 -3.26
N ASP A 114 3.65 -7.34 -4.05
CA ASP A 114 2.88 -6.21 -3.54
C ASP A 114 1.64 -6.66 -2.76
N LEU A 115 1.36 -5.92 -1.68
CA LEU A 115 0.10 -6.01 -0.98
C LEU A 115 -0.91 -5.07 -1.64
N VAL A 116 -2.10 -5.57 -1.92
CA VAL A 116 -3.16 -4.77 -2.56
C VAL A 116 -4.36 -4.68 -1.63
N GLY A 117 -4.72 -3.46 -1.25
CA GLY A 117 -5.89 -3.18 -0.43
C GLY A 117 -7.16 -3.32 -1.24
N ARG A 118 -7.83 -4.47 -1.14
CA ARG A 118 -9.04 -4.79 -1.91
C ARG A 118 -10.32 -4.30 -1.28
N ARG A 119 -10.34 -4.14 0.03
CA ARG A 119 -11.52 -3.71 0.77
C ARG A 119 -11.13 -2.75 1.88
N GLU A 120 -11.96 -1.76 2.11
CA GLU A 120 -11.81 -0.78 3.18
C GLU A 120 -13.06 -0.77 4.06
N SER A 121 -12.89 -0.51 5.34
CA SER A 121 -13.97 -0.43 6.31
C SER A 121 -13.68 0.69 7.32
N PRO A 122 -14.70 1.42 7.79
CA PRO A 122 -14.54 2.35 8.90
C PRO A 122 -14.47 1.64 10.27
N ALA A 123 -14.80 0.34 10.33
CA ALA A 123 -14.79 -0.41 11.57
C ALA A 123 -13.38 -0.92 11.89
N PRO A 124 -12.88 -0.71 13.11
CA PRO A 124 -11.59 -1.24 13.52
C PRO A 124 -11.62 -2.78 13.63
N LEU A 125 -10.44 -3.39 13.51
CA LEU A 125 -10.28 -4.81 13.79
C LEU A 125 -10.70 -5.13 15.22
N ILE A 126 -11.41 -6.23 15.40
CA ILE A 126 -11.77 -6.77 16.72
C ILE A 126 -10.67 -7.73 17.14
N CYS A 127 -10.06 -7.48 18.29
CA CYS A 127 -8.93 -8.23 18.80
C CYS A 127 -9.29 -9.00 20.06
N ASP A 128 -8.74 -10.20 20.22
CA ASP A 128 -9.03 -11.07 21.37
C ASP A 128 -8.38 -10.57 22.67
N ARG A 129 -7.35 -9.73 22.57
CA ARG A 129 -6.71 -9.12 23.72
C ARG A 129 -6.83 -7.60 23.68
N PRO A 130 -6.90 -6.92 24.84
CA PRO A 130 -6.94 -5.47 24.89
C PRO A 130 -5.63 -4.86 24.40
N TYR A 131 -5.73 -3.66 23.81
CA TYR A 131 -4.59 -2.84 23.47
C TYR A 131 -4.03 -2.18 24.73
N PHE A 132 -2.80 -2.52 25.10
CA PHE A 132 -2.08 -1.89 26.19
C PHE A 132 -1.31 -0.68 25.65
N GLY A 133 -1.61 0.52 26.14
CA GLY A 133 -1.00 1.77 25.70
C GLY A 133 -1.93 2.69 24.92
N ALA A 134 -3.20 2.47 25.09
CA ALA A 134 -4.23 3.38 24.61
C ALA A 134 -4.20 4.70 25.37
#